data_93e9c970faed7a903206f34d601df87e
#
_entry.id   93e9c970faed7a903206f34d601df87e
#
_cell.length_a   1.000
_cell.length_b   1.000
_cell.length_c   1.000
_cell.angle_alpha   90.00
_cell.angle_beta   90.00
_cell.angle_gamma   90.00
#
_symmetry.space_group_name_H-M   'P 1'
#
loop_
_entity.id
_entity.type
_entity.pdbx_description
1 polymer ?
#
loop_
_entity_poly.entity_id
_entity_poly.type
_entity_poly.pdbx_seq_one_letter_code
_entity_poly.pdbx_strand_id
1 'polypeptide(L)'
;MLTFLILIICVLPLRSETYVKKLKQVALGADSVELVTKVGEPTNKVLVIRYYYGKNEAIVIDSIIRDIRLAESHKKLKIRLKREKRVEKESSPIASLRIGMPVSEALQRAGTPDSILQGEDWYYSERNRVELVQGKVRQVDVHLKSSLESLDWVWLNFTNSGLLFMNLTLAFIMFGVALEIKLEQFKLVLTTPKSVILGFMSQFLALPLVTFILVLIIRPTPSVAMGMILVAACPGGNISNFISGLAKGNIALSVTLTAIATIAAVVLTPFNFAFWGNLYSEASNLVIPFEIDAWEMIKTVFILLGIPIIIGMLFAKQFPKITQKILKPIKVLSVIFFLGFVVAAFASNFEYFLKYIHLIALIVVAHNALGFIVGYSIPALFKLSHRDRRTIAIETGIQNSGLGLVLIFNPNLFDGLGGMAFIAAAWGIWHIISGLSLAYFWSRRPPVEA
;
A
#
# COMPACT_ATOMS: atom_id res chain seq x y z
N MET A 1 -17.98 12.67 18.33
CA MET A 1 -17.04 12.02 17.41
C MET A 1 -15.70 12.77 17.32
N LEU A 2 -15.70 14.09 17.20
CA LEU A 2 -14.47 14.90 17.17
C LEU A 2 -13.70 14.86 18.50
N THR A 3 -14.41 14.84 19.64
CA THR A 3 -13.83 14.77 20.99
C THR A 3 -13.15 13.42 21.28
N PHE A 4 -13.60 12.32 20.67
CA PHE A 4 -12.97 11.01 20.78
C PHE A 4 -11.67 10.90 19.98
N LEU A 5 -11.58 11.64 18.87
CA LEU A 5 -10.37 11.72 18.04
C LEU A 5 -9.23 12.47 18.76
N ILE A 6 -9.56 13.49 19.53
CA ILE A 6 -8.58 14.33 20.26
C ILE A 6 -8.03 13.59 21.49
N LEU A 7 -8.83 12.73 22.16
CA LEU A 7 -8.37 11.99 23.35
C LEU A 7 -7.37 10.87 23.04
N ILE A 8 -7.40 10.31 21.83
CA ILE A 8 -6.48 9.21 21.41
C ILE A 8 -5.10 9.75 20.99
N ILE A 9 -5.02 11.03 20.60
CA ILE A 9 -3.73 11.66 20.22
C ILE A 9 -2.85 11.96 21.44
N CYS A 10 -3.42 12.03 22.66
CA CYS A 10 -2.70 12.39 23.88
C CYS A 10 -2.12 11.23 24.70
N VAL A 11 -2.30 9.97 24.30
CA VAL A 11 -1.87 8.82 25.12
C VAL A 11 -0.85 7.93 24.39
N LEU A 12 0.27 8.50 23.93
CA LEU A 12 1.47 7.73 23.49
C LEU A 12 2.74 8.56 23.70
N PRO A 13 3.86 7.98 24.04
CA PRO A 13 4.36 7.18 25.15
C PRO A 13 5.61 7.76 25.84
N LEU A 14 5.69 7.64 27.13
CA LEU A 14 6.77 8.16 28.00
C LEU A 14 8.07 7.31 28.04
N ARG A 15 8.16 6.17 27.36
CA ARG A 15 9.35 5.29 27.44
C ARG A 15 10.46 5.56 26.41
N SER A 16 10.15 6.19 25.27
CA SER A 16 11.15 6.48 24.24
C SER A 16 12.04 7.70 24.57
N GLU A 17 11.58 8.63 25.38
CA GLU A 17 12.30 9.86 25.72
C GLU A 17 13.58 9.60 26.53
N THR A 18 13.63 8.54 27.34
CA THR A 18 14.77 8.25 28.21
C THR A 18 16.03 7.86 27.42
N TYR A 19 15.87 7.03 26.38
CA TYR A 19 16.99 6.63 25.51
C TYR A 19 17.47 7.78 24.63
N VAL A 20 16.56 8.57 24.07
CA VAL A 20 16.87 9.74 23.24
C VAL A 20 17.76 10.73 23.97
N LYS A 21 17.45 11.03 25.23
CA LYS A 21 18.23 11.96 26.04
C LYS A 21 19.63 11.43 26.35
N LYS A 22 19.77 10.13 26.62
CA LYS A 22 21.05 9.47 26.89
C LYS A 22 21.89 9.34 25.62
N LEU A 23 21.28 8.95 24.48
CA LEU A 23 21.98 8.78 23.20
C LEU A 23 22.56 10.09 22.66
N LYS A 24 21.88 11.23 22.88
CA LYS A 24 22.41 12.56 22.52
C LYS A 24 23.71 12.94 23.25
N GLN A 25 24.03 12.25 24.33
CA GLN A 25 25.24 12.49 25.13
C GLN A 25 26.41 11.54 24.76
N VAL A 26 26.18 10.65 23.81
CA VAL A 26 27.23 9.72 23.36
C VAL A 26 28.12 10.42 22.35
N ALA A 27 29.42 10.43 22.60
CA ALA A 27 30.39 11.01 21.68
C ALA A 27 30.69 10.06 20.51
N LEU A 28 30.92 10.63 19.32
CA LEU A 28 31.44 9.85 18.20
C LEU A 28 32.87 9.37 18.56
N GLY A 29 33.15 8.09 18.30
CA GLY A 29 34.41 7.43 18.67
C GLY A 29 34.41 6.77 20.04
N ALA A 30 33.33 6.91 20.85
CA ALA A 30 33.16 6.15 22.08
C ALA A 30 33.16 4.63 21.77
N ASP A 31 33.72 3.85 22.69
CA ASP A 31 33.69 2.40 22.54
C ASP A 31 32.34 1.77 22.98
N SER A 32 32.18 0.49 22.70
CA SER A 32 30.96 -0.23 23.03
C SER A 32 30.71 -0.35 24.54
N VAL A 33 31.75 -0.36 25.36
CA VAL A 33 31.64 -0.43 26.82
C VAL A 33 31.15 0.91 27.37
N GLU A 34 31.70 2.02 26.90
CA GLU A 34 31.24 3.36 27.24
C GLU A 34 29.79 3.58 26.84
N LEU A 35 29.39 3.08 25.66
CA LEU A 35 28.04 3.14 25.17
C LEU A 35 27.05 2.41 26.10
N VAL A 36 27.36 1.16 26.47
CA VAL A 36 26.53 0.37 27.41
C VAL A 36 26.46 1.04 28.79
N THR A 37 27.55 1.58 29.27
CA THR A 37 27.61 2.25 30.57
C THR A 37 26.71 3.50 30.60
N LYS A 38 26.69 4.29 29.54
CA LYS A 38 25.91 5.54 29.46
C LYS A 38 24.45 5.33 29.11
N VAL A 39 24.16 4.42 28.22
CA VAL A 39 22.82 4.25 27.63
C VAL A 39 22.11 3.00 28.17
N GLY A 40 22.86 1.94 28.44
CA GLY A 40 22.36 0.62 28.80
C GLY A 40 22.54 -0.38 27.65
N GLU A 41 22.14 -1.63 27.87
CA GLU A 41 22.16 -2.66 26.82
C GLU A 41 21.20 -2.32 25.69
N PRO A 42 21.59 -2.55 24.43
CA PRO A 42 20.70 -2.40 23.29
C PRO A 42 19.61 -3.46 23.28
N THR A 43 18.46 -3.14 22.71
CA THR A 43 17.36 -4.10 22.54
C THR A 43 17.63 -5.12 21.45
N ASN A 44 18.47 -4.76 20.48
CA ASN A 44 18.88 -5.63 19.39
C ASN A 44 20.28 -5.22 18.89
N LYS A 45 21.06 -6.21 18.41
CA LYS A 45 22.35 -6.01 17.76
C LYS A 45 22.32 -6.71 16.40
N VAL A 46 22.63 -5.99 15.35
CA VAL A 46 22.62 -6.49 13.98
C VAL A 46 24.03 -6.37 13.40
N LEU A 47 24.56 -7.48 12.93
CA LEU A 47 25.85 -7.50 12.21
C LEU A 47 25.65 -6.85 10.83
N VAL A 48 26.48 -5.87 10.53
CA VAL A 48 26.38 -5.07 9.30
C VAL A 48 27.71 -5.11 8.57
N ILE A 49 27.67 -5.44 7.30
CA ILE A 49 28.83 -5.40 6.41
C ILE A 49 28.68 -4.19 5.49
N ARG A 50 29.71 -3.35 5.41
CA ARG A 50 29.71 -2.14 4.58
C ARG A 50 30.70 -2.30 3.43
N TYR A 51 30.19 -2.19 2.22
CA TYR A 51 30.97 -2.18 0.98
C TYR A 51 31.14 -0.74 0.51
N TYR A 52 32.40 -0.31 0.40
CA TYR A 52 32.76 1.02 -0.04
C TYR A 52 33.15 1.01 -1.52
N TYR A 53 32.60 1.97 -2.26
CA TYR A 53 32.91 2.26 -3.65
C TYR A 53 33.27 3.74 -3.74
N GLY A 54 34.54 4.08 -3.56
CA GLY A 54 35.00 5.46 -3.37
C GLY A 54 34.40 6.05 -2.08
N LYS A 55 33.66 7.14 -2.24
CA LYS A 55 32.95 7.80 -1.12
C LYS A 55 31.54 7.28 -0.88
N ASN A 56 31.07 6.34 -1.69
CA ASN A 56 29.75 5.77 -1.59
C ASN A 56 29.78 4.45 -0.81
N GLU A 57 28.70 4.11 -0.18
CA GLU A 57 28.59 2.98 0.74
C GLU A 57 27.34 2.15 0.45
N ALA A 58 27.45 0.83 0.34
CA ALA A 58 26.35 -0.11 0.36
C ALA A 58 26.36 -0.89 1.66
N ILE A 59 25.24 -0.89 2.37
CA ILE A 59 25.05 -1.57 3.65
C ILE A 59 24.40 -2.92 3.42
N VAL A 60 25.03 -3.98 3.90
CA VAL A 60 24.60 -5.37 3.74
C VAL A 60 24.24 -5.96 5.08
N ILE A 61 23.07 -6.58 5.16
CA ILE A 61 22.60 -7.37 6.31
C ILE A 61 22.03 -8.69 5.74
N ASP A 62 22.40 -9.81 6.33
CA ASP A 62 21.94 -11.15 5.89
C ASP A 62 22.15 -11.41 4.39
N SER A 63 23.32 -11.01 3.87
CA SER A 63 23.71 -11.15 2.46
C SER A 63 22.80 -10.40 1.47
N ILE A 64 22.06 -9.41 1.92
CA ILE A 64 21.18 -8.56 1.11
C ILE A 64 21.55 -7.09 1.33
N ILE A 65 21.55 -6.29 0.26
CA ILE A 65 21.72 -4.83 0.37
C ILE A 65 20.49 -4.24 1.04
N ARG A 66 20.70 -3.59 2.18
CA ARG A 66 19.63 -2.96 2.97
C ARG A 66 19.60 -1.44 2.86
N ASP A 67 20.74 -0.83 2.54
CA ASP A 67 20.82 0.62 2.36
C ASP A 67 21.94 0.98 1.39
N ILE A 68 21.83 2.13 0.73
CA ILE A 68 22.84 2.69 -0.18
C ILE A 68 23.01 4.15 0.16
N ARG A 69 24.19 4.52 0.65
CA ARG A 69 24.55 5.90 1.01
C ARG A 69 25.45 6.51 -0.06
N LEU A 70 24.99 7.59 -0.67
CA LEU A 70 25.74 8.30 -1.69
C LEU A 70 26.37 9.55 -1.09
N ALA A 71 27.62 9.84 -1.48
CA ALA A 71 28.27 11.10 -1.14
C ALA A 71 27.46 12.28 -1.71
N GLU A 72 27.49 13.43 -1.04
CA GLU A 72 26.64 14.61 -1.37
C GLU A 72 26.76 15.08 -2.82
N SER A 73 27.93 14.93 -3.43
CA SER A 73 28.18 15.27 -4.85
C SER A 73 27.35 14.44 -5.84
N HIS A 74 26.77 13.31 -5.41
CA HIS A 74 26.01 12.39 -6.26
C HIS A 74 24.49 12.45 -6.03
N LYS A 75 24.01 13.25 -5.09
CA LYS A 75 22.56 13.48 -4.91
C LYS A 75 21.88 14.02 -6.17
N LYS A 76 22.61 14.80 -7.00
CA LYS A 76 22.11 15.31 -8.29
C LYS A 76 22.06 14.25 -9.41
N LEU A 77 22.75 13.13 -9.27
CA LEU A 77 22.81 12.08 -10.30
C LEU A 77 21.55 11.20 -10.31
N LYS A 78 20.91 10.98 -9.15
CA LYS A 78 19.67 10.19 -9.04
C LYS A 78 18.50 10.77 -9.86
N ILE A 79 18.46 12.07 -10.06
CA ILE A 79 17.40 12.75 -10.83
C ILE A 79 17.63 12.60 -12.35
N ARG A 80 18.86 12.33 -12.79
CA ARG A 80 19.25 12.24 -14.21
C ARG A 80 19.16 10.84 -14.82
N LEU A 81 19.21 9.78 -14.02
CA LEU A 81 19.23 8.37 -14.49
C LEU A 81 17.93 7.91 -15.16
N LYS A 82 16.86 8.71 -15.12
CA LYS A 82 15.59 8.39 -15.80
C LYS A 82 15.51 8.83 -17.27
N ARG A 83 16.51 9.51 -17.80
CA ARG A 83 16.39 10.17 -19.12
C ARG A 83 17.44 9.86 -20.16
N GLU A 84 18.38 8.94 -20.01
CA GLU A 84 19.32 8.75 -21.13
C GLU A 84 19.89 7.33 -21.27
N LYS A 85 19.53 6.74 -22.39
CA LYS A 85 20.48 6.09 -23.27
C LYS A 85 21.56 7.11 -23.65
N ARG A 86 22.82 6.84 -23.33
CA ARG A 86 24.05 7.59 -23.62
C ARG A 86 24.36 8.76 -22.68
N VAL A 87 25.20 8.51 -21.70
CA VAL A 87 26.49 9.18 -21.53
C VAL A 87 27.43 8.19 -20.83
N GLU A 88 28.37 7.64 -21.54
CA GLU A 88 29.61 7.09 -21.01
C GLU A 88 30.37 8.24 -20.38
N LYS A 89 30.52 8.22 -19.05
CA LYS A 89 31.72 8.62 -18.31
C LYS A 89 31.39 8.65 -16.82
N GLU A 90 32.08 7.80 -16.06
CA GLU A 90 32.13 7.77 -14.58
C GLU A 90 30.77 7.54 -13.88
N SER A 91 30.07 6.47 -14.22
CA SER A 91 29.03 5.93 -13.36
C SER A 91 29.71 5.25 -12.16
N SER A 92 29.51 5.80 -10.96
CA SER A 92 29.93 5.08 -9.74
C SER A 92 29.36 3.66 -9.79
N PRO A 93 30.18 2.62 -9.55
CA PRO A 93 29.74 1.23 -9.56
C PRO A 93 28.47 0.98 -8.73
N ILE A 94 28.32 1.74 -7.66
CA ILE A 94 27.15 1.65 -6.75
C ILE A 94 25.83 2.09 -7.40
N ALA A 95 25.86 2.82 -8.52
CA ALA A 95 24.64 3.27 -9.21
C ALA A 95 23.81 2.10 -9.79
N SER A 96 24.42 0.93 -9.98
CA SER A 96 23.77 -0.28 -10.44
C SER A 96 23.08 -1.08 -9.31
N LEU A 97 23.34 -0.73 -8.05
CA LEU A 97 22.84 -1.43 -6.89
C LEU A 97 21.40 -1.00 -6.53
N ARG A 98 20.65 -1.92 -5.95
CA ARG A 98 19.29 -1.68 -5.45
C ARG A 98 19.14 -2.24 -4.03
N ILE A 99 18.34 -1.59 -3.21
CA ILE A 99 17.93 -2.14 -1.92
C ILE A 99 17.12 -3.42 -2.15
N GLY A 100 17.38 -4.47 -1.35
CA GLY A 100 16.79 -5.79 -1.52
C GLY A 100 17.63 -6.74 -2.39
N MET A 101 18.64 -6.25 -3.10
CA MET A 101 19.49 -7.05 -3.98
C MET A 101 20.41 -8.00 -3.18
N PRO A 102 20.52 -9.29 -3.56
CA PRO A 102 21.52 -10.19 -2.98
C PRO A 102 22.95 -9.70 -3.24
N VAL A 103 23.84 -9.91 -2.28
CA VAL A 103 25.25 -9.50 -2.38
C VAL A 103 25.95 -10.12 -3.59
N SER A 104 25.65 -11.38 -3.93
CA SER A 104 26.20 -12.04 -5.11
C SER A 104 25.89 -11.31 -6.41
N GLU A 105 24.66 -10.84 -6.56
CA GLU A 105 24.21 -10.05 -7.70
C GLU A 105 24.82 -8.63 -7.66
N ALA A 106 24.92 -8.04 -6.47
CA ALA A 106 25.51 -6.73 -6.29
C ALA A 106 27.00 -6.69 -6.72
N LEU A 107 27.76 -7.70 -6.34
CA LEU A 107 29.15 -7.83 -6.73
C LEU A 107 29.32 -8.05 -8.25
N GLN A 108 28.40 -8.77 -8.88
CA GLN A 108 28.41 -8.90 -10.35
C GLN A 108 28.14 -7.58 -11.07
N ARG A 109 27.26 -6.74 -10.52
CA ARG A 109 26.87 -5.47 -11.15
C ARG A 109 27.84 -4.32 -10.87
N ALA A 110 28.25 -4.19 -9.63
CA ALA A 110 29.09 -3.06 -9.18
C ALA A 110 30.59 -3.42 -9.13
N GLY A 111 30.96 -4.69 -9.32
CA GLY A 111 32.31 -5.16 -9.13
C GLY A 111 32.71 -5.28 -7.66
N THR A 112 33.99 -5.53 -7.42
CA THR A 112 34.57 -5.61 -6.06
C THR A 112 34.61 -4.24 -5.41
N PRO A 113 34.16 -4.11 -4.14
CA PRO A 113 34.27 -2.85 -3.40
C PRO A 113 35.74 -2.51 -3.10
N ASP A 114 36.05 -1.22 -2.96
CA ASP A 114 37.38 -0.72 -2.60
C ASP A 114 37.78 -1.17 -1.17
N SER A 115 36.82 -1.26 -0.28
CA SER A 115 37.01 -1.79 1.06
C SER A 115 35.72 -2.38 1.63
N ILE A 116 35.87 -3.33 2.54
CA ILE A 116 34.79 -3.99 3.27
C ILE A 116 35.03 -3.78 4.74
N LEU A 117 34.09 -3.18 5.46
CA LEU A 117 34.15 -3.01 6.90
C LEU A 117 33.00 -3.78 7.57
N GLN A 118 33.34 -4.57 8.60
CA GLN A 118 32.38 -5.17 9.48
C GLN A 118 32.09 -4.25 10.66
N GLY A 119 30.84 -4.19 11.05
CA GLY A 119 30.39 -3.41 12.20
C GLY A 119 29.09 -3.99 12.75
N GLU A 120 28.58 -3.33 13.77
CA GLU A 120 27.32 -3.67 14.39
C GLU A 120 26.43 -2.46 14.46
N ASP A 121 25.15 -2.62 14.14
CA ASP A 121 24.12 -1.63 14.42
C ASP A 121 23.40 -2.04 15.70
N TRP A 122 23.52 -1.21 16.73
CA TRP A 122 22.88 -1.42 18.01
C TRP A 122 21.60 -0.61 18.11
N TYR A 123 20.49 -1.27 18.35
CA TYR A 123 19.19 -0.65 18.44
C TYR A 123 18.76 -0.48 19.89
N TYR A 124 18.44 0.76 20.27
CA TYR A 124 17.92 1.14 21.56
C TYR A 124 16.45 1.54 21.43
N SER A 125 15.55 0.63 21.34
CA SER A 125 14.20 0.75 20.80
C SER A 125 14.19 0.66 19.26
N GLU A 126 13.03 0.56 18.68
CA GLU A 126 12.87 0.30 17.23
C GLU A 126 13.50 1.36 16.30
N ARG A 127 14.09 2.45 16.84
CA ARG A 127 14.45 3.64 16.06
C ARG A 127 15.73 4.33 16.41
N ASN A 128 16.14 4.18 17.64
CA ASN A 128 17.37 4.77 18.06
C ASN A 128 18.46 3.79 17.76
N ARG A 129 19.29 4.11 16.79
CA ARG A 129 20.37 3.25 16.31
C ARG A 129 21.71 3.89 16.62
N VAL A 130 22.63 3.07 17.05
CA VAL A 130 24.04 3.43 17.16
C VAL A 130 24.82 2.51 16.22
N GLU A 131 25.48 3.12 15.28
CA GLU A 131 26.35 2.44 14.34
C GLU A 131 27.74 2.31 14.96
N LEU A 132 28.21 1.07 15.13
CA LEU A 132 29.56 0.75 15.58
C LEU A 132 30.36 0.17 14.41
N VAL A 133 31.57 0.69 14.25
CA VAL A 133 32.55 0.15 13.30
C VAL A 133 33.82 -0.12 14.08
N GLN A 134 34.31 -1.34 14.02
CA GLN A 134 35.49 -1.81 14.79
C GLN A 134 35.33 -1.50 16.30
N GLY A 135 34.13 -1.71 16.84
CA GLY A 135 33.81 -1.50 18.26
C GLY A 135 33.70 -0.05 18.71
N LYS A 136 33.82 0.93 17.81
CA LYS A 136 33.69 2.37 18.12
C LYS A 136 32.44 2.97 17.51
N VAL A 137 31.79 3.86 18.25
CA VAL A 137 30.60 4.60 17.78
C VAL A 137 30.99 5.51 16.62
N ARG A 138 30.43 5.22 15.46
CA ARG A 138 30.60 6.02 14.22
C ARG A 138 29.46 7.00 14.04
N GLN A 139 28.22 6.58 14.32
CA GLN A 139 27.04 7.39 14.13
C GLN A 139 25.99 7.05 15.18
N VAL A 140 25.27 8.07 15.61
CA VAL A 140 24.13 7.94 16.53
C VAL A 140 22.92 8.53 15.85
N ASP A 141 21.96 7.69 15.49
CA ASP A 141 20.71 8.08 14.90
C ASP A 141 19.63 8.09 15.97
N VAL A 142 19.20 9.28 16.34
CA VAL A 142 18.14 9.48 17.35
C VAL A 142 16.91 10.01 16.64
N HIS A 143 15.91 9.18 16.56
CA HIS A 143 14.65 9.54 15.93
C HIS A 143 13.56 9.78 17.00
N LEU A 144 12.91 10.92 16.92
CA LEU A 144 11.80 11.31 17.81
C LEU A 144 10.44 10.84 17.32
N LYS A 145 10.41 10.16 16.17
CA LYS A 145 9.17 9.83 15.50
C LYS A 145 8.58 8.47 15.88
N SER A 146 7.28 8.27 15.64
CA SER A 146 6.43 7.14 16.09
C SER A 146 6.83 5.76 15.52
N SER A 147 6.42 4.62 16.14
CA SER A 147 6.72 3.24 15.74
C SER A 147 6.24 2.86 14.33
N LEU A 148 5.47 3.73 13.67
CA LEU A 148 5.09 3.61 12.26
C LEU A 148 6.29 3.65 11.30
N GLU A 149 7.37 4.38 11.63
CA GLU A 149 8.53 4.51 10.73
C GLU A 149 9.26 3.19 10.47
N SER A 150 9.17 2.25 11.41
CA SER A 150 9.74 0.93 11.20
C SER A 150 9.04 0.16 10.06
N LEU A 151 7.80 0.54 9.70
CA LEU A 151 7.07 -0.05 8.57
C LEU A 151 7.69 0.29 7.21
N ASP A 152 8.44 1.38 7.11
CA ASP A 152 9.16 1.75 5.88
C ASP A 152 10.37 0.84 5.59
N TRP A 153 10.79 0.08 6.61
CA TRP A 153 11.95 -0.82 6.57
C TRP A 153 11.57 -2.29 6.65
N VAL A 154 10.28 -2.62 6.69
CA VAL A 154 9.78 -3.99 6.67
C VAL A 154 9.43 -4.37 5.23
N TRP A 155 9.99 -5.45 4.75
CA TRP A 155 9.56 -6.13 3.54
C TRP A 155 8.89 -7.43 3.93
N LEU A 156 7.67 -7.62 3.44
CA LEU A 156 6.95 -8.87 3.67
C LEU A 156 7.41 -9.88 2.64
N ASN A 157 7.87 -11.03 3.12
CA ASN A 157 8.40 -12.07 2.26
C ASN A 157 7.29 -12.94 1.68
N PHE A 158 7.31 -13.08 0.37
CA PHE A 158 6.53 -14.08 -0.35
C PHE A 158 7.46 -14.96 -1.16
N THR A 159 7.22 -16.27 -1.13
CA THR A 159 7.92 -17.20 -2.01
C THR A 159 7.45 -16.98 -3.45
N ASN A 160 8.28 -17.31 -4.45
CA ASN A 160 7.90 -17.21 -5.86
C ASN A 160 6.62 -18.00 -6.18
N SER A 161 6.44 -19.17 -5.54
CA SER A 161 5.21 -19.95 -5.65
C SER A 161 4.01 -19.26 -5.00
N GLY A 162 4.21 -18.56 -3.88
CA GLY A 162 3.17 -17.72 -3.24
C GLY A 162 2.75 -16.56 -4.12
N LEU A 163 3.69 -15.88 -4.77
CA LEU A 163 3.41 -14.79 -5.73
C LEU A 163 2.65 -15.32 -6.96
N LEU A 164 3.06 -16.46 -7.51
CA LEU A 164 2.33 -17.09 -8.61
C LEU A 164 0.90 -17.45 -8.22
N PHE A 165 0.72 -18.08 -7.04
CA PHE A 165 -0.60 -18.42 -6.52
C PHE A 165 -1.47 -17.18 -6.34
N MET A 166 -0.92 -16.10 -5.80
CA MET A 166 -1.60 -14.81 -5.64
C MET A 166 -2.07 -14.23 -6.98
N ASN A 167 -1.19 -14.19 -7.97
CA ASN A 167 -1.50 -13.66 -9.31
C ASN A 167 -2.59 -14.50 -10.01
N LEU A 168 -2.49 -15.84 -9.93
CA LEU A 168 -3.50 -16.74 -10.46
C LEU A 168 -4.85 -16.62 -9.75
N THR A 169 -4.83 -16.45 -8.42
CA THR A 169 -6.02 -16.20 -7.61
C THR A 169 -6.71 -14.91 -8.03
N LEU A 170 -5.96 -13.81 -8.19
CA LEU A 170 -6.55 -12.56 -8.66
C LEU A 170 -7.11 -12.69 -10.09
N ALA A 171 -6.36 -13.29 -11.00
CA ALA A 171 -6.82 -13.50 -12.37
C ALA A 171 -8.12 -14.33 -12.41
N PHE A 172 -8.21 -15.38 -11.57
CA PHE A 172 -9.41 -16.20 -11.43
C PHE A 172 -10.60 -15.42 -10.87
N ILE A 173 -10.37 -14.62 -9.83
CA ILE A 173 -11.38 -13.73 -9.26
C ILE A 173 -11.87 -12.74 -10.32
N MET A 174 -10.96 -12.10 -11.05
CA MET A 174 -11.33 -11.11 -12.07
C MET A 174 -12.05 -11.75 -13.26
N PHE A 175 -11.69 -12.96 -13.66
CA PHE A 175 -12.45 -13.74 -14.62
C PHE A 175 -13.89 -13.98 -14.12
N GLY A 176 -14.05 -14.39 -12.85
CA GLY A 176 -15.36 -14.60 -12.23
C GLY A 176 -16.21 -13.33 -12.20
N VAL A 177 -15.60 -12.19 -11.90
CA VAL A 177 -16.26 -10.86 -11.97
C VAL A 177 -16.73 -10.55 -13.38
N ALA A 178 -15.85 -10.79 -14.36
CA ALA A 178 -16.15 -10.48 -15.76
C ALA A 178 -17.29 -11.32 -16.33
N LEU A 179 -17.52 -12.54 -15.81
CA LEU A 179 -18.69 -13.36 -16.18
C LEU A 179 -20.04 -12.70 -15.81
N GLU A 180 -20.05 -11.76 -14.85
CA GLU A 180 -21.25 -11.03 -14.44
C GLU A 180 -21.47 -9.74 -15.19
N ILE A 181 -20.44 -9.22 -15.88
CA ILE A 181 -20.53 -7.96 -16.62
C ILE A 181 -21.39 -8.19 -17.86
N LYS A 182 -22.55 -7.51 -17.91
CA LYS A 182 -23.46 -7.53 -19.03
C LYS A 182 -23.47 -6.17 -19.73
N LEU A 183 -23.50 -6.17 -21.05
CA LEU A 183 -23.58 -4.93 -21.84
C LEU A 183 -24.83 -4.12 -21.53
N GLU A 184 -25.93 -4.77 -21.10
CA GLU A 184 -27.17 -4.09 -20.69
C GLU A 184 -26.97 -3.18 -19.47
N GLN A 185 -26.01 -3.47 -18.61
CA GLN A 185 -25.71 -2.64 -17.43
C GLN A 185 -25.24 -1.23 -17.85
N PHE A 186 -24.55 -1.15 -18.98
CA PHE A 186 -24.09 0.15 -19.50
C PHE A 186 -25.24 1.04 -20.03
N LYS A 187 -26.43 0.47 -20.27
CA LYS A 187 -27.61 1.28 -20.60
C LYS A 187 -28.01 2.21 -19.45
N LEU A 188 -27.70 1.84 -18.20
CA LEU A 188 -27.98 2.68 -17.05
C LEU A 188 -27.18 3.99 -17.10
N VAL A 189 -26.00 3.98 -17.74
CA VAL A 189 -25.23 5.23 -17.97
C VAL A 189 -26.04 6.25 -18.79
N LEU A 190 -26.83 5.76 -19.73
CA LEU A 190 -27.63 6.61 -20.60
C LEU A 190 -28.97 7.03 -19.94
N THR A 191 -29.53 6.17 -19.07
CA THR A 191 -30.83 6.45 -18.44
C THR A 191 -30.72 7.20 -17.12
N THR A 192 -29.64 6.99 -16.35
CA THR A 192 -29.38 7.70 -15.09
C THR A 192 -27.94 8.22 -15.02
N PRO A 193 -27.53 9.07 -15.99
CA PRO A 193 -26.15 9.49 -16.14
C PRO A 193 -25.62 10.21 -14.89
N LYS A 194 -26.48 11.00 -14.24
CA LYS A 194 -26.11 11.77 -13.06
C LYS A 194 -25.63 10.87 -11.92
N SER A 195 -26.35 9.79 -11.61
CA SER A 195 -25.97 8.86 -10.53
C SER A 195 -24.69 8.11 -10.85
N VAL A 196 -24.52 7.69 -12.12
CA VAL A 196 -23.32 6.98 -12.56
C VAL A 196 -22.10 7.89 -12.55
N ILE A 197 -22.20 9.11 -13.09
CA ILE A 197 -21.10 10.09 -13.11
C ILE A 197 -20.69 10.44 -11.69
N LEU A 198 -21.62 10.75 -10.79
CA LEU A 198 -21.30 11.10 -9.42
C LEU A 198 -20.70 9.93 -8.64
N GLY A 199 -21.17 8.70 -8.89
CA GLY A 199 -20.55 7.50 -8.32
C GLY A 199 -19.11 7.32 -8.79
N PHE A 200 -18.88 7.44 -10.09
CA PHE A 200 -17.56 7.34 -10.69
C PHE A 200 -16.60 8.44 -10.20
N MET A 201 -17.08 9.69 -10.11
CA MET A 201 -16.32 10.81 -9.55
C MET A 201 -16.02 10.62 -8.07
N SER A 202 -16.97 10.10 -7.28
CA SER A 202 -16.72 9.79 -5.86
C SER A 202 -15.62 8.77 -5.69
N GLN A 203 -15.57 7.76 -6.56
CA GLN A 203 -14.61 6.67 -6.54
C GLN A 203 -13.21 7.09 -7.01
N PHE A 204 -13.07 7.67 -8.20
CA PHE A 204 -11.78 7.87 -8.86
C PHE A 204 -11.22 9.29 -8.74
N LEU A 205 -12.00 10.25 -8.24
CA LEU A 205 -11.54 11.61 -8.03
C LEU A 205 -11.61 12.00 -6.55
N ALA A 206 -12.78 11.91 -5.95
CA ALA A 206 -12.99 12.46 -4.61
C ALA A 206 -12.32 11.61 -3.52
N LEU A 207 -12.40 10.28 -3.57
CA LEU A 207 -11.72 9.42 -2.59
C LEU A 207 -10.20 9.57 -2.65
N PRO A 208 -9.52 9.52 -3.82
CA PRO A 208 -8.09 9.81 -3.89
C PRO A 208 -7.72 11.20 -3.38
N LEU A 209 -8.49 12.23 -3.72
CA LEU A 209 -8.26 13.61 -3.25
C LEU A 209 -8.34 13.71 -1.72
N VAL A 210 -9.42 13.21 -1.10
CA VAL A 210 -9.56 13.28 0.37
C VAL A 210 -8.55 12.39 1.08
N THR A 211 -8.13 11.28 0.45
CA THR A 211 -7.04 10.45 0.95
C THR A 211 -5.73 11.23 0.95
N PHE A 212 -5.41 11.91 -0.13
CA PHE A 212 -4.23 12.77 -0.20
C PHE A 212 -4.25 13.85 0.88
N ILE A 213 -5.37 14.54 1.07
CA ILE A 213 -5.54 15.53 2.15
C ILE A 213 -5.37 14.87 3.53
N LEU A 214 -5.97 13.71 3.74
CA LEU A 214 -5.84 12.96 5.01
C LEU A 214 -4.39 12.61 5.30
N VAL A 215 -3.66 12.14 4.29
CA VAL A 215 -2.22 11.81 4.40
C VAL A 215 -1.39 13.04 4.79
N LEU A 216 -1.67 14.21 4.20
CA LEU A 216 -1.00 15.46 4.55
C LEU A 216 -1.31 15.92 5.99
N ILE A 217 -2.51 15.64 6.49
CA ILE A 217 -2.93 15.98 7.87
C ILE A 217 -2.30 15.03 8.88
N ILE A 218 -2.42 13.71 8.67
CA ILE A 218 -1.95 12.68 9.60
C ILE A 218 -0.43 12.57 9.57
N ARG A 219 0.18 12.81 8.40
CA ARG A 219 1.61 12.65 8.14
C ARG A 219 2.13 11.27 8.57
N PRO A 220 1.53 10.18 8.10
CA PRO A 220 2.02 8.84 8.38
C PRO A 220 3.37 8.63 7.72
N THR A 221 3.99 7.48 7.96
CA THR A 221 5.23 7.14 7.27
C THR A 221 5.01 6.99 5.75
N PRO A 222 6.04 7.19 4.93
CA PRO A 222 5.94 7.12 3.47
C PRO A 222 5.27 5.85 2.95
N SER A 223 5.64 4.68 3.45
CA SER A 223 5.04 3.42 2.99
C SER A 223 3.55 3.31 3.36
N VAL A 224 3.17 3.77 4.54
CA VAL A 224 1.77 3.83 4.99
C VAL A 224 0.97 4.80 4.12
N ALA A 225 1.51 6.00 3.86
CA ALA A 225 0.90 6.99 3.00
C ALA A 225 0.65 6.44 1.58
N MET A 226 1.68 5.82 1.00
CA MET A 226 1.58 5.22 -0.33
C MET A 226 0.57 4.05 -0.36
N GLY A 227 0.48 3.26 0.72
CA GLY A 227 -0.54 2.22 0.87
C GLY A 227 -1.96 2.81 0.88
N MET A 228 -2.19 3.90 1.60
CA MET A 228 -3.49 4.61 1.61
C MET A 228 -3.85 5.14 0.22
N ILE A 229 -2.90 5.79 -0.46
CA ILE A 229 -3.09 6.33 -1.82
C ILE A 229 -3.39 5.20 -2.81
N LEU A 230 -2.69 4.07 -2.73
CA LEU A 230 -2.93 2.93 -3.61
C LEU A 230 -4.33 2.32 -3.39
N VAL A 231 -4.74 2.12 -2.14
CA VAL A 231 -6.08 1.61 -1.83
C VAL A 231 -7.15 2.54 -2.37
N ALA A 232 -7.00 3.85 -2.21
CA ALA A 232 -7.94 4.84 -2.74
C ALA A 232 -7.96 4.91 -4.28
N ALA A 233 -6.87 4.54 -4.94
CA ALA A 233 -6.78 4.46 -6.40
C ALA A 233 -7.39 3.16 -6.98
N CYS A 234 -7.62 2.14 -6.14
CA CYS A 234 -8.24 0.87 -6.58
C CYS A 234 -9.72 1.05 -6.92
N PRO A 235 -10.31 0.19 -7.75
CA PRO A 235 -11.75 0.20 -8.02
C PRO A 235 -12.55 -0.32 -6.83
N GLY A 236 -13.87 -0.12 -6.86
CA GLY A 236 -14.80 -0.74 -5.91
C GLY A 236 -14.69 -2.27 -5.89
N GLY A 237 -14.89 -2.88 -4.74
CA GLY A 237 -14.85 -4.33 -4.57
C GLY A 237 -16.21 -4.97 -4.83
N ASN A 238 -16.23 -6.17 -5.44
CA ASN A 238 -17.48 -6.86 -5.83
C ASN A 238 -18.46 -7.13 -4.70
N ILE A 239 -17.97 -7.21 -3.47
CA ILE A 239 -18.83 -7.39 -2.29
C ILE A 239 -19.74 -6.18 -2.06
N SER A 240 -19.41 -5.01 -2.64
CA SER A 240 -20.23 -3.80 -2.57
C SER A 240 -21.66 -4.02 -3.09
N ASN A 241 -21.82 -4.84 -4.14
CA ASN A 241 -23.12 -5.17 -4.71
C ASN A 241 -24.04 -5.85 -3.69
N PHE A 242 -23.49 -6.83 -2.95
CA PHE A 242 -24.22 -7.53 -1.89
C PHE A 242 -24.53 -6.59 -0.73
N ILE A 243 -23.56 -5.82 -0.27
CA ILE A 243 -23.71 -4.87 0.83
C ILE A 243 -24.72 -3.76 0.47
N SER A 244 -24.70 -3.25 -0.78
CA SER A 244 -25.67 -2.28 -1.28
C SER A 244 -27.09 -2.82 -1.26
N GLY A 245 -27.27 -4.13 -1.58
CA GLY A 245 -28.57 -4.80 -1.47
C GLY A 245 -29.06 -4.86 -0.02
N LEU A 246 -28.19 -5.25 0.92
CA LEU A 246 -28.52 -5.27 2.36
C LEU A 246 -28.87 -3.88 2.89
N ALA A 247 -28.21 -2.84 2.41
CA ALA A 247 -28.45 -1.44 2.78
C ALA A 247 -29.74 -0.84 2.19
N LYS A 248 -30.50 -1.62 1.43
CA LYS A 248 -31.66 -1.14 0.64
C LYS A 248 -31.28 -0.03 -0.33
N GLY A 249 -30.10 -0.11 -0.92
CA GLY A 249 -29.61 0.77 -1.97
C GLY A 249 -30.16 0.42 -3.35
N ASN A 250 -29.64 1.05 -4.37
CA ASN A 250 -29.94 0.79 -5.78
C ASN A 250 -28.95 -0.26 -6.32
N ILE A 251 -29.36 -1.52 -6.35
CA ILE A 251 -28.52 -2.65 -6.78
C ILE A 251 -28.11 -2.50 -8.26
N ALA A 252 -29.02 -2.01 -9.12
CA ALA A 252 -28.69 -1.80 -10.54
C ALA A 252 -27.55 -0.79 -10.71
N LEU A 253 -27.60 0.31 -9.96
CA LEU A 253 -26.53 1.31 -9.94
C LEU A 253 -25.23 0.71 -9.38
N SER A 254 -25.29 -0.07 -8.29
CA SER A 254 -24.11 -0.72 -7.70
C SER A 254 -23.40 -1.60 -8.72
N VAL A 255 -24.12 -2.53 -9.34
CA VAL A 255 -23.58 -3.45 -10.37
C VAL A 255 -23.00 -2.70 -11.56
N THR A 256 -23.65 -1.61 -11.99
CA THR A 256 -23.15 -0.77 -13.09
C THR A 256 -21.86 -0.06 -12.72
N LEU A 257 -21.81 0.56 -11.53
CA LEU A 257 -20.62 1.24 -11.04
C LEU A 257 -19.44 0.29 -10.87
N THR A 258 -19.67 -0.88 -10.25
CA THR A 258 -18.62 -1.92 -10.11
C THR A 258 -18.10 -2.35 -11.48
N ALA A 259 -18.97 -2.61 -12.46
CA ALA A 259 -18.57 -3.03 -13.81
C ALA A 259 -17.73 -1.95 -14.52
N ILE A 260 -18.18 -0.71 -14.50
CA ILE A 260 -17.45 0.42 -15.10
C ILE A 260 -16.12 0.64 -14.38
N ALA A 261 -16.15 0.66 -13.04
CA ALA A 261 -14.95 0.86 -12.23
C ALA A 261 -13.90 -0.22 -12.47
N THR A 262 -14.32 -1.48 -12.58
CA THR A 262 -13.41 -2.62 -12.82
C THR A 262 -12.70 -2.50 -14.18
N ILE A 263 -13.42 -2.12 -15.24
CA ILE A 263 -12.83 -1.90 -16.57
C ILE A 263 -11.92 -0.67 -16.55
N ALA A 264 -12.40 0.43 -15.99
CA ALA A 264 -11.65 1.69 -15.94
C ALA A 264 -10.37 1.59 -15.09
N ALA A 265 -10.35 0.71 -14.08
CA ALA A 265 -9.23 0.52 -13.17
C ALA A 265 -7.94 0.11 -13.88
N VAL A 266 -8.03 -0.55 -15.03
CA VAL A 266 -6.84 -0.93 -15.81
C VAL A 266 -5.96 0.29 -16.13
N VAL A 267 -6.59 1.44 -16.36
CA VAL A 267 -5.90 2.70 -16.65
C VAL A 267 -5.94 3.66 -15.46
N LEU A 268 -7.10 3.80 -14.81
CA LEU A 268 -7.29 4.82 -13.78
C LEU A 268 -6.58 4.49 -12.46
N THR A 269 -6.46 3.22 -12.07
CA THR A 269 -5.71 2.86 -10.85
C THR A 269 -4.23 3.23 -10.97
N PRO A 270 -3.49 2.83 -12.02
CA PRO A 270 -2.11 3.28 -12.21
C PRO A 270 -1.97 4.79 -12.33
N PHE A 271 -2.86 5.44 -13.08
CA PHE A 271 -2.83 6.89 -13.27
C PHE A 271 -3.05 7.64 -11.96
N ASN A 272 -4.12 7.32 -11.21
CA ASN A 272 -4.40 7.95 -9.91
C ASN A 272 -3.27 7.71 -8.93
N PHE A 273 -2.77 6.47 -8.85
CA PHE A 273 -1.68 6.16 -7.93
C PHE A 273 -0.41 6.94 -8.28
N ALA A 274 -0.03 6.99 -9.56
CA ALA A 274 1.14 7.76 -10.00
C ALA A 274 0.94 9.25 -9.76
N PHE A 275 -0.23 9.81 -10.08
CA PHE A 275 -0.52 11.23 -9.89
C PHE A 275 -0.45 11.65 -8.42
N TRP A 276 -1.23 11.00 -7.56
CA TRP A 276 -1.30 11.37 -6.14
C TRP A 276 -0.04 10.96 -5.37
N GLY A 277 0.60 9.85 -5.75
CA GLY A 277 1.85 9.39 -5.15
C GLY A 277 3.02 10.31 -5.46
N ASN A 278 3.15 10.78 -6.70
CA ASN A 278 4.18 11.76 -7.06
C ASN A 278 3.94 13.11 -6.36
N LEU A 279 2.67 13.57 -6.32
CA LEU A 279 2.30 14.79 -5.61
C LEU A 279 2.59 14.70 -4.11
N TYR A 280 2.36 13.52 -3.49
CA TYR A 280 2.74 13.27 -2.10
C TYR A 280 4.25 13.27 -1.91
N SER A 281 5.00 12.63 -2.80
CA SER A 281 6.47 12.61 -2.76
C SER A 281 7.07 14.02 -2.82
N GLU A 282 6.53 14.89 -3.67
CA GLU A 282 6.92 16.29 -3.75
C GLU A 282 6.54 17.08 -2.50
N ALA A 283 5.27 16.95 -2.03
CA ALA A 283 4.77 17.67 -0.88
C ALA A 283 5.45 17.29 0.44
N SER A 284 5.95 16.06 0.54
CA SER A 284 6.56 15.51 1.76
C SER A 284 8.06 15.73 1.84
N ASN A 285 8.68 16.30 0.80
CA ASN A 285 10.14 16.44 0.69
C ASN A 285 10.88 15.13 1.00
N LEU A 286 10.37 14.01 0.47
CA LEU A 286 10.99 12.70 0.71
C LEU A 286 12.41 12.68 0.17
N VAL A 287 13.34 12.27 1.01
CA VAL A 287 14.77 12.17 0.64
C VAL A 287 14.99 11.14 -0.47
N ILE A 288 14.13 10.12 -0.52
CA ILE A 288 14.08 9.12 -1.58
C ILE A 288 12.68 9.18 -2.18
N PRO A 289 12.48 9.84 -3.32
CA PRO A 289 11.19 9.87 -3.98
C PRO A 289 10.81 8.45 -4.41
N PHE A 290 9.57 8.05 -4.14
CA PHE A 290 9.00 6.85 -4.74
C PHE A 290 8.88 7.09 -6.25
N GLU A 291 9.74 6.46 -7.02
CA GLU A 291 9.60 6.50 -8.47
C GLU A 291 8.50 5.53 -8.90
N ILE A 292 7.34 6.09 -9.20
CA ILE A 292 6.20 5.30 -9.68
C ILE A 292 6.26 5.31 -11.21
N ASP A 293 6.62 4.16 -11.79
CA ASP A 293 6.49 3.96 -13.22
C ASP A 293 5.04 3.60 -13.56
N ALA A 294 4.27 4.63 -13.94
CA ALA A 294 2.87 4.46 -14.32
C ALA A 294 2.70 3.48 -15.49
N TRP A 295 3.67 3.40 -16.40
CA TRP A 295 3.59 2.51 -17.56
C TRP A 295 3.80 1.06 -17.18
N GLU A 296 4.79 0.75 -16.34
CA GLU A 296 4.97 -0.60 -15.80
C GLU A 296 3.76 -1.03 -14.97
N MET A 297 3.19 -0.10 -14.22
CA MET A 297 1.99 -0.37 -13.44
C MET A 297 0.78 -0.63 -14.37
N ILE A 298 0.59 0.14 -15.45
CA ILE A 298 -0.47 -0.11 -16.45
C ILE A 298 -0.31 -1.50 -17.07
N LYS A 299 0.89 -1.87 -17.50
CA LYS A 299 1.15 -3.21 -18.05
C LYS A 299 0.80 -4.31 -17.06
N THR A 300 1.24 -4.16 -15.82
CA THR A 300 0.96 -5.14 -14.75
C THR A 300 -0.54 -5.27 -14.51
N VAL A 301 -1.23 -4.14 -14.35
CA VAL A 301 -2.69 -4.12 -14.12
C VAL A 301 -3.43 -4.67 -15.34
N PHE A 302 -2.98 -4.37 -16.55
CA PHE A 302 -3.58 -4.92 -17.76
C PHE A 302 -3.45 -6.45 -17.83
N ILE A 303 -2.30 -7.00 -17.48
CA ILE A 303 -2.09 -8.46 -17.46
C ILE A 303 -2.95 -9.12 -16.37
N LEU A 304 -2.98 -8.53 -15.17
CA LEU A 304 -3.65 -9.13 -14.00
C LEU A 304 -5.17 -8.95 -14.00
N LEU A 305 -5.66 -7.82 -14.52
CA LEU A 305 -7.08 -7.49 -14.58
C LEU A 305 -7.61 -7.53 -16.01
N GLY A 306 -6.98 -6.79 -16.92
CA GLY A 306 -7.49 -6.56 -18.27
C GLY A 306 -7.68 -7.87 -19.05
N ILE A 307 -6.65 -8.73 -19.08
CA ILE A 307 -6.74 -10.01 -19.79
C ILE A 307 -7.83 -10.92 -19.22
N PRO A 308 -7.89 -11.20 -17.89
CA PRO A 308 -8.98 -12.00 -17.32
C PRO A 308 -10.38 -11.40 -17.55
N ILE A 309 -10.52 -10.08 -17.51
CA ILE A 309 -11.78 -9.41 -17.78
C ILE A 309 -12.22 -9.63 -19.24
N ILE A 310 -11.33 -9.42 -20.20
CA ILE A 310 -11.61 -9.62 -21.62
C ILE A 310 -12.02 -11.08 -21.88
N ILE A 311 -11.24 -12.04 -21.37
CA ILE A 311 -11.52 -13.46 -21.51
C ILE A 311 -12.87 -13.83 -20.90
N GLY A 312 -13.16 -13.35 -19.67
CA GLY A 312 -14.39 -13.62 -18.97
C GLY A 312 -15.63 -13.06 -19.70
N MET A 313 -15.55 -11.81 -20.18
CA MET A 313 -16.63 -11.19 -20.95
C MET A 313 -16.88 -11.91 -22.29
N LEU A 314 -15.81 -12.30 -23.01
CA LEU A 314 -15.91 -13.06 -24.24
C LEU A 314 -16.51 -14.44 -23.99
N PHE A 315 -16.06 -15.13 -22.94
CA PHE A 315 -16.61 -16.41 -22.53
C PHE A 315 -18.10 -16.31 -22.17
N ALA A 316 -18.48 -15.32 -21.38
CA ALA A 316 -19.88 -15.10 -21.01
C ALA A 316 -20.78 -14.82 -22.22
N LYS A 317 -20.27 -14.08 -23.21
CA LYS A 317 -20.98 -13.81 -24.49
C LYS A 317 -21.13 -15.07 -25.34
N GLN A 318 -20.07 -15.86 -25.44
CA GLN A 318 -20.05 -17.03 -26.34
C GLN A 318 -20.75 -18.26 -25.73
N PHE A 319 -20.67 -18.42 -24.42
CA PHE A 319 -21.19 -19.57 -23.70
C PHE A 319 -22.17 -19.20 -22.57
N PRO A 320 -23.29 -18.50 -22.87
CA PRO A 320 -24.18 -17.95 -21.83
C PRO A 320 -24.80 -19.05 -20.95
N LYS A 321 -25.14 -20.20 -21.50
CA LYS A 321 -25.70 -21.34 -20.73
C LYS A 321 -24.68 -21.95 -19.77
N ILE A 322 -23.41 -22.06 -20.18
CA ILE A 322 -22.34 -22.56 -19.32
C ILE A 322 -22.07 -21.52 -18.22
N THR A 323 -21.96 -20.25 -18.59
CA THR A 323 -21.74 -19.15 -17.66
C THR A 323 -22.74 -19.17 -16.51
N GLN A 324 -24.05 -19.30 -16.80
CA GLN A 324 -25.08 -19.37 -15.76
C GLN A 324 -24.87 -20.54 -14.78
N LYS A 325 -24.37 -21.69 -15.26
CA LYS A 325 -24.11 -22.87 -14.43
C LYS A 325 -22.87 -22.70 -13.54
N ILE A 326 -21.79 -22.09 -14.08
CA ILE A 326 -20.50 -21.98 -13.39
C ILE A 326 -20.38 -20.72 -12.53
N LEU A 327 -21.24 -19.73 -12.71
CA LEU A 327 -21.14 -18.43 -12.05
C LEU A 327 -21.15 -18.55 -10.52
N LYS A 328 -22.11 -19.31 -9.97
CA LYS A 328 -22.20 -19.51 -8.51
C LYS A 328 -21.01 -20.27 -7.93
N PRO A 329 -20.58 -21.42 -8.51
CA PRO A 329 -19.34 -22.08 -8.09
C PRO A 329 -18.11 -21.19 -8.15
N ILE A 330 -17.91 -20.44 -9.24
CA ILE A 330 -16.75 -19.54 -9.40
C ILE A 330 -16.76 -18.45 -8.33
N LYS A 331 -17.92 -17.86 -8.02
CA LYS A 331 -18.02 -16.88 -6.91
C LYS A 331 -17.59 -17.46 -5.57
N VAL A 332 -18.07 -18.63 -5.24
CA VAL A 332 -17.74 -19.30 -3.96
C VAL A 332 -16.25 -19.60 -3.91
N LEU A 333 -15.69 -20.17 -5.00
CA LEU A 333 -14.26 -20.46 -5.10
C LEU A 333 -13.40 -19.18 -5.02
N SER A 334 -13.84 -18.10 -5.66
CA SER A 334 -13.16 -16.79 -5.61
C SER A 334 -13.04 -16.28 -4.18
N VAL A 335 -14.12 -16.39 -3.39
CA VAL A 335 -14.12 -16.02 -1.96
C VAL A 335 -13.19 -16.92 -1.16
N ILE A 336 -13.24 -18.25 -1.38
CA ILE A 336 -12.36 -19.21 -0.71
C ILE A 336 -10.90 -18.94 -1.03
N PHE A 337 -10.56 -18.74 -2.28
CA PHE A 337 -9.19 -18.45 -2.71
C PHE A 337 -8.70 -17.11 -2.15
N PHE A 338 -9.54 -16.08 -2.16
CA PHE A 338 -9.20 -14.79 -1.57
C PHE A 338 -8.94 -14.91 -0.06
N LEU A 339 -9.83 -15.58 0.68
CA LEU A 339 -9.65 -15.82 2.12
C LEU A 339 -8.39 -16.67 2.38
N GLY A 340 -8.19 -17.73 1.60
CA GLY A 340 -6.99 -18.56 1.69
C GLY A 340 -5.71 -17.76 1.47
N PHE A 341 -5.71 -16.88 0.47
CA PHE A 341 -4.61 -15.96 0.21
C PHE A 341 -4.37 -15.00 1.38
N VAL A 342 -5.43 -14.35 1.89
CA VAL A 342 -5.32 -13.44 3.04
C VAL A 342 -4.77 -14.17 4.27
N VAL A 343 -5.28 -15.36 4.56
CA VAL A 343 -4.79 -16.18 5.68
C VAL A 343 -3.32 -16.56 5.50
N ALA A 344 -2.92 -16.98 4.29
CA ALA A 344 -1.53 -17.32 4.01
C ALA A 344 -0.59 -16.11 4.14
N ALA A 345 -1.01 -14.95 3.65
CA ALA A 345 -0.27 -13.69 3.78
C ALA A 345 -0.08 -13.29 5.25
N PHE A 346 -1.13 -13.42 6.06
CA PHE A 346 -1.06 -13.16 7.50
C PHE A 346 -0.22 -14.18 8.24
N ALA A 347 -0.38 -15.48 7.94
CA ALA A 347 0.37 -16.54 8.62
C ALA A 347 1.87 -16.41 8.39
N SER A 348 2.30 -16.06 7.18
CA SER A 348 3.70 -15.84 6.84
C SER A 348 4.33 -14.61 7.51
N ASN A 349 3.50 -13.67 8.01
CA ASN A 349 3.93 -12.39 8.56
C ASN A 349 3.25 -12.06 9.89
N PHE A 350 2.79 -13.09 10.62
CA PHE A 350 1.91 -12.93 11.79
C PHE A 350 2.52 -12.10 12.93
N GLU A 351 3.81 -12.28 13.20
CA GLU A 351 4.52 -11.48 14.23
C GLU A 351 4.52 -9.99 13.89
N TYR A 352 4.82 -9.67 12.63
CA TYR A 352 4.77 -8.28 12.16
C TYR A 352 3.34 -7.71 12.25
N PHE A 353 2.34 -8.51 11.89
CA PHE A 353 0.94 -8.09 11.98
C PHE A 353 0.55 -7.73 13.41
N LEU A 354 0.80 -8.62 14.38
CA LEU A 354 0.51 -8.35 15.80
C LEU A 354 1.26 -7.12 16.32
N LYS A 355 2.49 -6.93 15.85
CA LYS A 355 3.34 -5.81 16.27
C LYS A 355 2.82 -4.46 15.80
N TYR A 356 2.25 -4.39 14.59
CA TYR A 356 1.93 -3.13 13.93
C TYR A 356 0.44 -2.83 13.77
N ILE A 357 -0.45 -3.82 13.93
CA ILE A 357 -1.87 -3.64 13.67
C ILE A 357 -2.49 -2.50 14.49
N HIS A 358 -2.09 -2.35 15.73
CA HIS A 358 -2.61 -1.31 16.61
C HIS A 358 -2.26 0.11 16.15
N LEU A 359 -1.18 0.27 15.37
CA LEU A 359 -0.72 1.56 14.83
C LEU A 359 -1.50 1.97 13.59
N ILE A 360 -1.88 0.98 12.75
CA ILE A 360 -2.55 1.23 11.47
C ILE A 360 -4.06 1.09 11.57
N ALA A 361 -4.58 0.37 12.55
CA ALA A 361 -6.02 0.13 12.68
C ALA A 361 -6.83 1.43 12.68
N LEU A 362 -6.42 2.43 13.46
CA LEU A 362 -7.11 3.72 13.52
C LEU A 362 -7.04 4.49 12.19
N ILE A 363 -5.89 4.43 11.52
CA ILE A 363 -5.69 5.05 10.20
C ILE A 363 -6.64 4.42 9.19
N VAL A 364 -6.73 3.08 9.17
CA VAL A 364 -7.63 2.35 8.26
C VAL A 364 -9.09 2.66 8.56
N VAL A 365 -9.48 2.68 9.85
CA VAL A 365 -10.85 3.05 10.26
C VAL A 365 -11.21 4.46 9.80
N ALA A 366 -10.35 5.44 10.03
CA ALA A 366 -10.57 6.83 9.63
C ALA A 366 -10.63 6.99 8.11
N HIS A 367 -9.69 6.38 7.41
CA HIS A 367 -9.61 6.42 5.94
C HIS A 367 -10.84 5.76 5.30
N ASN A 368 -11.25 4.59 5.77
CA ASN A 368 -12.46 3.91 5.28
C ASN A 368 -13.74 4.71 5.58
N ALA A 369 -13.85 5.29 6.78
CA ALA A 369 -14.98 6.14 7.13
C ALA A 369 -15.09 7.36 6.19
N LEU A 370 -13.95 7.97 5.81
CA LEU A 370 -13.94 9.03 4.80
C LEU A 370 -14.47 8.56 3.44
N GLY A 371 -14.14 7.34 3.01
CA GLY A 371 -14.69 6.75 1.79
C GLY A 371 -16.23 6.71 1.81
N PHE A 372 -16.83 6.22 2.91
CA PHE A 372 -18.28 6.22 3.06
C PHE A 372 -18.89 7.63 3.15
N ILE A 373 -18.23 8.54 3.88
CA ILE A 373 -18.68 9.93 4.03
C ILE A 373 -18.69 10.63 2.68
N VAL A 374 -17.62 10.55 1.93
CA VAL A 374 -17.48 11.19 0.62
C VAL A 374 -18.47 10.61 -0.38
N GLY A 375 -18.54 9.26 -0.43
CA GLY A 375 -19.48 8.55 -1.30
C GLY A 375 -20.96 8.81 -0.96
N TYR A 376 -21.29 9.19 0.27
CA TYR A 376 -22.64 9.62 0.64
C TYR A 376 -22.88 11.11 0.41
N SER A 377 -21.92 11.96 0.74
CA SER A 377 -22.07 13.41 0.79
C SER A 377 -22.12 14.03 -0.61
N ILE A 378 -21.27 13.58 -1.54
CA ILE A 378 -21.26 14.11 -2.91
C ILE A 378 -22.61 13.91 -3.58
N PRO A 379 -23.17 12.70 -3.71
CA PRO A 379 -24.50 12.54 -4.31
C PRO A 379 -25.61 13.23 -3.51
N ALA A 380 -25.43 13.43 -2.19
CA ALA A 380 -26.36 14.20 -1.38
C ALA A 380 -26.39 15.69 -1.75
N LEU A 381 -25.21 16.30 -1.96
CA LEU A 381 -25.09 17.69 -2.44
C LEU A 381 -25.77 17.89 -3.79
N PHE A 382 -25.72 16.89 -4.66
CA PHE A 382 -26.38 16.90 -5.97
C PHE A 382 -27.81 16.37 -5.93
N LYS A 383 -28.40 16.19 -4.74
CA LYS A 383 -29.80 15.81 -4.51
C LYS A 383 -30.19 14.47 -5.18
N LEU A 384 -29.30 13.47 -5.20
CA LEU A 384 -29.69 12.13 -5.62
C LEU A 384 -30.63 11.47 -4.59
N SER A 385 -31.33 10.42 -5.01
CA SER A 385 -32.19 9.61 -4.14
C SER A 385 -31.40 9.01 -2.97
N HIS A 386 -32.08 8.76 -1.85
CA HIS A 386 -31.44 8.11 -0.70
C HIS A 386 -30.88 6.72 -1.05
N ARG A 387 -31.52 5.99 -1.97
CA ARG A 387 -31.04 4.68 -2.44
C ARG A 387 -29.72 4.81 -3.19
N ASP A 388 -29.60 5.79 -4.09
CA ASP A 388 -28.38 6.05 -4.85
C ASP A 388 -27.25 6.53 -3.95
N ARG A 389 -27.53 7.41 -2.96
CA ARG A 389 -26.53 7.88 -1.99
C ARG A 389 -25.94 6.71 -1.19
N ARG A 390 -26.79 5.77 -0.71
CA ARG A 390 -26.33 4.57 0.01
C ARG A 390 -25.47 3.70 -0.89
N THR A 391 -25.87 3.49 -2.12
CA THR A 391 -25.13 2.72 -3.10
C THR A 391 -23.75 3.33 -3.37
N ILE A 392 -23.71 4.63 -3.70
CA ILE A 392 -22.44 5.30 -4.00
C ILE A 392 -21.52 5.33 -2.76
N ALA A 393 -22.10 5.52 -1.56
CA ALA A 393 -21.32 5.42 -0.32
C ALA A 393 -20.65 4.05 -0.16
N ILE A 394 -21.40 2.98 -0.39
CA ILE A 394 -20.88 1.62 -0.30
C ILE A 394 -19.84 1.34 -1.38
N GLU A 395 -20.11 1.71 -2.64
CA GLU A 395 -19.14 1.54 -3.74
C GLU A 395 -17.83 2.28 -3.46
N THR A 396 -17.90 3.51 -2.92
CA THR A 396 -16.72 4.32 -2.61
C THR A 396 -15.98 3.82 -1.35
N GLY A 397 -16.70 3.29 -0.36
CA GLY A 397 -16.11 2.79 0.88
C GLY A 397 -15.59 1.35 0.81
N ILE A 398 -16.03 0.56 -0.18
CA ILE A 398 -15.62 -0.84 -0.36
C ILE A 398 -14.66 -0.93 -1.55
N GLN A 399 -13.38 -1.06 -1.27
CA GLN A 399 -12.34 -1.06 -2.28
C GLN A 399 -11.84 -2.48 -2.61
N ASN A 400 -11.29 -2.67 -3.81
CA ASN A 400 -10.62 -3.91 -4.20
C ASN A 400 -9.21 -4.00 -3.61
N SER A 401 -9.15 -4.29 -2.30
CA SER A 401 -7.88 -4.47 -1.59
C SER A 401 -7.06 -5.66 -2.11
N GLY A 402 -7.69 -6.65 -2.72
CA GLY A 402 -7.00 -7.78 -3.37
C GLY A 402 -6.11 -7.31 -4.51
N LEU A 403 -6.60 -6.42 -5.37
CA LEU A 403 -5.78 -5.78 -6.39
C LEU A 403 -4.62 -5.01 -5.77
N GLY A 404 -4.90 -4.21 -4.73
CA GLY A 404 -3.87 -3.45 -4.02
C GLY A 404 -2.75 -4.36 -3.51
N LEU A 405 -3.09 -5.47 -2.84
CA LEU A 405 -2.10 -6.43 -2.34
C LEU A 405 -1.27 -7.06 -3.45
N VAL A 406 -1.89 -7.47 -4.56
CA VAL A 406 -1.16 -8.06 -5.69
C VAL A 406 -0.16 -7.07 -6.29
N LEU A 407 -0.54 -5.80 -6.42
CA LEU A 407 0.38 -4.76 -6.90
C LEU A 407 1.53 -4.53 -5.91
N ILE A 408 1.24 -4.52 -4.61
CA ILE A 408 2.24 -4.29 -3.56
C ILE A 408 3.29 -5.41 -3.54
N PHE A 409 2.84 -6.66 -3.67
CA PHE A 409 3.77 -7.80 -3.66
C PHE A 409 4.44 -8.06 -5.01
N ASN A 410 4.14 -7.30 -6.04
CA ASN A 410 4.82 -7.41 -7.32
C ASN A 410 6.27 -6.92 -7.20
N PRO A 411 7.29 -7.78 -7.47
CA PRO A 411 8.71 -7.41 -7.30
C PRO A 411 9.15 -6.25 -8.21
N ASN A 412 8.47 -6.07 -9.34
CA ASN A 412 8.79 -5.00 -10.29
C ASN A 412 8.18 -3.65 -9.89
N LEU A 413 7.26 -3.63 -8.89
CA LEU A 413 6.58 -2.42 -8.45
C LEU A 413 7.00 -2.01 -7.04
N PHE A 414 6.63 -2.79 -6.01
CA PHE A 414 6.80 -2.40 -4.61
C PHE A 414 7.48 -3.46 -3.75
N ASP A 415 7.69 -4.65 -4.28
CA ASP A 415 8.43 -5.75 -3.66
C ASP A 415 8.02 -6.03 -2.19
N GLY A 416 6.72 -5.96 -1.91
CA GLY A 416 6.19 -6.27 -0.59
C GLY A 416 6.46 -5.23 0.49
N LEU A 417 6.61 -3.95 0.12
CA LEU A 417 6.84 -2.85 1.08
C LEU A 417 5.80 -2.86 2.22
N GLY A 418 6.28 -3.05 3.46
CA GLY A 418 5.46 -3.46 4.59
C GLY A 418 4.34 -2.50 4.94
N GLY A 419 4.58 -1.20 5.04
CA GLY A 419 3.54 -0.23 5.36
C GLY A 419 2.39 -0.23 4.36
N MET A 420 2.70 -0.35 3.04
CA MET A 420 1.67 -0.49 2.01
C MET A 420 0.86 -1.77 2.20
N ALA A 421 1.55 -2.89 2.41
CA ALA A 421 0.92 -4.20 2.54
C ALA A 421 0.01 -4.29 3.78
N PHE A 422 0.45 -3.74 4.92
CA PHE A 422 -0.36 -3.71 6.14
C PHE A 422 -1.62 -2.85 5.97
N ILE A 423 -1.52 -1.68 5.34
CA ILE A 423 -2.70 -0.86 5.05
C ILE A 423 -3.69 -1.60 4.16
N ALA A 424 -3.24 -2.18 3.04
CA ALA A 424 -4.12 -2.87 2.11
C ALA A 424 -4.76 -4.12 2.74
N ALA A 425 -4.01 -4.89 3.53
CA ALA A 425 -4.50 -6.07 4.22
C ALA A 425 -5.52 -5.73 5.33
N ALA A 426 -5.19 -4.76 6.17
CA ALA A 426 -6.10 -4.29 7.22
C ALA A 426 -7.38 -3.67 6.63
N TRP A 427 -7.27 -2.93 5.53
CA TRP A 427 -8.42 -2.44 4.78
C TRP A 427 -9.29 -3.57 4.29
N GLY A 428 -8.71 -4.62 3.69
CA GLY A 428 -9.43 -5.78 3.16
C GLY A 428 -10.33 -6.48 4.17
N ILE A 429 -9.95 -6.45 5.45
CA ILE A 429 -10.76 -6.98 6.54
C ILE A 429 -11.76 -5.93 7.01
N TRP A 430 -11.29 -4.70 7.29
CA TRP A 430 -12.08 -3.68 7.95
C TRP A 430 -13.24 -3.18 7.09
N HIS A 431 -13.05 -2.98 5.77
CA HIS A 431 -14.10 -2.47 4.91
C HIS A 431 -15.32 -3.37 4.85
N ILE A 432 -15.14 -4.69 4.97
CA ILE A 432 -16.25 -5.66 5.01
C ILE A 432 -17.03 -5.49 6.31
N ILE A 433 -16.33 -5.40 7.45
CA ILE A 433 -16.94 -5.24 8.77
C ILE A 433 -17.72 -3.92 8.82
N SER A 434 -17.09 -2.82 8.44
CA SER A 434 -17.70 -1.49 8.45
C SER A 434 -18.86 -1.36 7.46
N GLY A 435 -18.71 -1.93 6.26
CA GLY A 435 -19.75 -1.93 5.24
C GLY A 435 -20.98 -2.73 5.66
N LEU A 436 -20.79 -3.94 6.22
CA LEU A 436 -21.89 -4.74 6.76
C LEU A 436 -22.58 -4.05 7.95
N SER A 437 -21.80 -3.41 8.82
CA SER A 437 -22.34 -2.65 9.96
C SER A 437 -23.19 -1.47 9.48
N LEU A 438 -22.71 -0.74 8.48
CA LEU A 438 -23.43 0.38 7.88
C LEU A 438 -24.69 -0.10 7.15
N ALA A 439 -24.60 -1.19 6.40
CA ALA A 439 -25.76 -1.80 5.73
C ALA A 439 -26.82 -2.29 6.72
N TYR A 440 -26.40 -2.92 7.82
CA TYR A 440 -27.30 -3.31 8.90
C TYR A 440 -28.02 -2.10 9.51
N PHE A 441 -27.29 -1.01 9.79
CA PHE A 441 -27.89 0.23 10.27
C PHE A 441 -28.90 0.81 9.28
N TRP A 442 -28.56 0.86 8.00
CA TRP A 442 -29.46 1.37 6.96
C TRP A 442 -30.62 0.45 6.63
N SER A 443 -30.49 -0.86 6.78
CA SER A 443 -31.58 -1.82 6.54
C SER A 443 -32.76 -1.60 7.47
N ARG A 444 -32.50 -1.11 8.69
CA ARG A 444 -33.51 -0.78 9.70
C ARG A 444 -34.18 0.61 9.48
N ARG A 445 -33.62 1.41 8.58
CA ARG A 445 -34.12 2.75 8.25
C ARG A 445 -34.44 2.79 6.75
N PRO A 446 -35.65 2.43 6.33
CA PRO A 446 -36.00 2.45 4.91
C PRO A 446 -35.71 3.81 4.32
N PRO A 447 -35.20 3.87 3.06
CA PRO A 447 -34.97 5.15 2.39
C PRO A 447 -36.31 5.87 2.22
N VAL A 448 -36.34 7.14 2.58
CA VAL A 448 -37.48 8.00 2.26
C VAL A 448 -37.49 8.16 0.75
N GLU A 449 -38.54 7.71 0.09
CA GLU A 449 -38.75 7.99 -1.34
C GLU A 449 -39.11 9.49 -1.45
N ALA A 450 -38.22 10.21 -2.14
CA ALA A 450 -38.46 11.65 -2.41
C ALA A 450 -39.28 11.80 -3.68
#